data_164af64dbb629d2d02f7579db77c1e10
#
_entry.id   164af64dbb629d2d02f7579db77c1e10
#
_cell.length_a   1.000
_cell.length_b   1.000
_cell.length_c   1.000
_cell.angle_alpha   90.00
_cell.angle_beta   90.00
_cell.angle_gamma   90.00
#
_symmetry.space_group_name_H-M   'P 1'
#
loop_
_entity.id
_entity.type
_entity.pdbx_description
1 polymer ?
#
loop_
_entity_poly.entity_id
_entity_poly.type
_entity_poly.pdbx_seq_one_letter_code
_entity_poly.pdbx_strand_id
1 'polypeptide(L)'
;MKIELIMAEFGEERKNMGGNVFDGSQRLDPTLTTFTNNMKSKHDLKLTLITDTEVSIDTPLPYRVEMITDNIFDNNSISSKGEQRHGNRSNDYYKVKGLLESDADIAICMDSDMYVVNEEFQTIVPLTQKFGMCIPENPRLQVRFDGIRGMDGNYTFDEDPTRGNGMITNMSPITLDTSNQDAKDLLKEYLNEMETNPARGPLSMWRAIWKRGWTPYVLPFQWC
;
A
#
# COMPACT_ATOMS: atom_id res chain seq x y z
N MET A 1 6.90 9.52 -19.61
CA MET A 1 7.01 8.36 -18.69
C MET A 1 5.62 7.95 -18.29
N LYS A 2 5.33 6.66 -18.28
CA LYS A 2 4.05 6.11 -17.83
C LYS A 2 4.08 5.93 -16.32
N ILE A 3 3.07 6.43 -15.62
CA ILE A 3 2.90 6.24 -14.18
C ILE A 3 1.53 5.63 -13.92
N GLU A 4 1.50 4.57 -13.14
CA GLU A 4 0.28 3.92 -12.72
C GLU A 4 0.02 4.17 -11.25
N LEU A 5 -1.14 4.75 -10.94
CA LEU A 5 -1.68 4.80 -9.60
C LEU A 5 -2.47 3.51 -9.33
N ILE A 6 -2.16 2.84 -8.24
CA ILE A 6 -2.81 1.60 -7.82
C ILE A 6 -3.48 1.83 -6.49
N MET A 7 -4.74 1.48 -6.42
CA MET A 7 -5.55 1.56 -5.21
C MET A 7 -6.24 0.22 -4.98
N ALA A 8 -6.39 -0.18 -3.73
CA ALA A 8 -7.11 -1.41 -3.39
C ALA A 8 -8.11 -1.13 -2.26
N GLU A 9 -9.34 -1.57 -2.45
CA GLU A 9 -10.40 -1.45 -1.45
C GLU A 9 -11.28 -2.69 -1.42
N PHE A 10 -11.38 -3.28 -0.24
CA PHE A 10 -12.09 -4.53 0.01
C PHE A 10 -13.08 -4.40 1.15
N GLY A 11 -14.21 -5.09 1.01
CA GLY A 11 -15.23 -5.24 2.04
C GLY A 11 -16.37 -4.22 1.97
N GLU A 12 -17.61 -4.72 2.03
CA GLU A 12 -18.82 -3.87 1.96
C GLU A 12 -18.96 -2.91 3.14
N GLU A 13 -18.48 -3.26 4.32
CA GLU A 13 -18.59 -2.38 5.49
C GLU A 13 -17.77 -1.10 5.37
N ARG A 14 -16.68 -1.11 4.62
CA ARG A 14 -15.97 0.12 4.30
C ARG A 14 -16.81 1.10 3.49
N LYS A 15 -17.74 0.60 2.68
CA LYS A 15 -18.73 1.42 1.96
C LYS A 15 -19.68 2.14 2.92
N ASN A 16 -20.00 1.52 4.07
CA ASN A 16 -20.98 2.01 5.01
C ASN A 16 -20.39 2.90 6.11
N MET A 17 -19.07 2.99 6.23
CA MET A 17 -18.38 3.78 7.26
C MET A 17 -18.25 5.28 6.92
N GLY A 18 -19.23 5.83 6.21
CA GLY A 18 -19.39 7.29 6.04
C GLY A 18 -18.21 7.95 5.35
N GLY A 19 -17.93 7.56 4.16
CA GLY A 19 -16.89 8.15 3.35
C GLY A 19 -16.18 7.12 2.52
N ASN A 20 -16.97 6.29 1.91
CA ASN A 20 -16.49 5.30 0.98
C ASN A 20 -16.12 5.90 -0.34
N VAL A 21 -15.02 5.40 -0.75
CA VAL A 21 -14.29 5.70 -1.95
C VAL A 21 -15.09 5.34 -3.20
N PHE A 22 -16.06 4.43 -3.08
CA PHE A 22 -16.66 3.76 -4.25
C PHE A 22 -18.12 4.07 -4.51
N ASP A 23 -18.78 4.82 -3.68
CA ASP A 23 -20.20 5.11 -3.83
C ASP A 23 -20.51 6.45 -4.53
N GLY A 24 -19.51 7.04 -5.18
CA GLY A 24 -19.60 8.41 -5.67
C GLY A 24 -19.46 9.45 -4.57
N SER A 25 -19.14 9.02 -3.35
CA SER A 25 -18.84 9.93 -2.26
C SER A 25 -17.47 10.56 -2.42
N GLN A 26 -17.31 11.69 -1.80
CA GLN A 26 -16.26 12.69 -1.98
C GLN A 26 -14.81 12.27 -1.66
N ARG A 27 -14.50 11.01 -1.41
CA ARG A 27 -13.15 10.63 -0.97
C ARG A 27 -12.22 10.21 -2.09
N LEU A 28 -12.68 9.41 -3.04
CA LEU A 28 -11.85 9.05 -4.20
C LEU A 28 -11.57 10.28 -5.06
N ASP A 29 -12.59 11.10 -5.28
CA ASP A 29 -12.47 12.30 -6.10
C ASP A 29 -11.36 13.23 -5.63
N PRO A 30 -11.23 13.58 -4.33
CA PRO A 30 -10.11 14.40 -3.86
C PRO A 30 -8.75 13.72 -4.03
N THR A 31 -8.62 12.42 -3.76
CA THR A 31 -7.35 11.70 -3.94
C THR A 31 -6.94 11.69 -5.41
N LEU A 32 -7.83 11.28 -6.31
CA LEU A 32 -7.58 11.26 -7.75
C LEU A 32 -7.36 12.65 -8.32
N THR A 33 -8.17 13.62 -7.92
CA THR A 33 -8.06 15.00 -8.38
C THR A 33 -6.74 15.61 -7.96
N THR A 34 -6.35 15.48 -6.69
CA THR A 34 -5.10 16.04 -6.19
C THR A 34 -3.88 15.32 -6.77
N PHE A 35 -3.92 13.99 -6.92
CA PHE A 35 -2.89 13.24 -7.61
C PHE A 35 -2.75 13.70 -9.06
N THR A 36 -3.86 13.74 -9.81
CA THR A 36 -3.88 14.11 -11.22
C THR A 36 -3.37 15.53 -11.41
N ASN A 37 -3.85 16.49 -10.64
CA ASN A 37 -3.45 17.89 -10.76
C ASN A 37 -1.96 18.10 -10.49
N ASN A 38 -1.41 17.36 -9.55
CA ASN A 38 0.01 17.48 -9.20
C ASN A 38 0.94 16.68 -10.13
N MET A 39 0.44 15.68 -10.87
CA MET A 39 1.26 14.77 -11.69
C MET A 39 1.04 14.93 -13.21
N LYS A 40 -0.14 15.34 -13.66
CA LYS A 40 -0.60 15.26 -15.07
C LYS A 40 0.26 16.03 -16.07
N SER A 41 0.87 17.14 -15.69
CA SER A 41 1.61 18.00 -16.64
C SER A 41 2.89 17.37 -17.17
N LYS A 42 3.38 16.30 -16.57
CA LYS A 42 4.71 15.71 -16.84
C LYS A 42 4.69 14.25 -17.23
N HIS A 43 3.57 13.54 -16.99
CA HIS A 43 3.52 12.10 -17.07
C HIS A 43 2.22 11.60 -17.74
N ASP A 44 2.31 10.44 -18.37
CA ASP A 44 1.16 9.68 -18.87
C ASP A 44 0.61 8.83 -17.70
N LEU A 45 -0.54 9.23 -17.18
CA LEU A 45 -1.12 8.69 -15.96
C LEU A 45 -2.22 7.69 -16.27
N LYS A 46 -2.26 6.58 -15.54
CA LYS A 46 -3.39 5.65 -15.49
C LYS A 46 -3.71 5.23 -14.06
N LEU A 47 -4.91 4.72 -13.86
CA LEU A 47 -5.40 4.22 -12.58
C LEU A 47 -5.74 2.73 -12.69
N THR A 48 -5.36 1.95 -11.69
CA THR A 48 -5.90 0.61 -11.44
C THR A 48 -6.52 0.57 -10.06
N LEU A 49 -7.79 0.19 -10.03
CA LEU A 49 -8.53 -0.06 -8.80
C LEU A 49 -8.77 -1.54 -8.64
N ILE A 50 -8.32 -2.11 -7.53
CA ILE A 50 -8.47 -3.53 -7.19
C ILE A 50 -9.51 -3.65 -6.07
N THR A 51 -10.56 -4.42 -6.28
CA THR A 51 -11.69 -4.47 -5.36
C THR A 51 -12.46 -5.80 -5.47
N ASP A 52 -13.24 -6.11 -4.46
CA ASP A 52 -14.20 -7.24 -4.44
C ASP A 52 -15.64 -6.81 -4.74
N THR A 53 -15.85 -5.56 -5.15
CA THR A 53 -17.18 -4.98 -5.36
C THR A 53 -17.28 -4.23 -6.68
N GLU A 54 -18.43 -4.30 -7.32
CA GLU A 54 -18.71 -3.46 -8.49
C GLU A 54 -18.65 -1.97 -8.14
N VAL A 55 -17.92 -1.21 -8.94
CA VAL A 55 -17.69 0.21 -8.73
C VAL A 55 -17.81 0.97 -10.03
N SER A 56 -18.27 2.22 -9.93
CA SER A 56 -18.19 3.20 -11.00
C SER A 56 -17.36 4.38 -10.52
N ILE A 57 -16.40 4.80 -11.33
CA ILE A 57 -15.49 5.88 -10.99
C ILE A 57 -15.64 6.99 -12.00
N ASP A 58 -15.95 8.19 -11.53
CA ASP A 58 -15.91 9.41 -12.36
C ASP A 58 -14.49 10.01 -12.28
N THR A 59 -13.67 9.73 -13.28
CA THR A 59 -12.30 10.23 -13.37
C THR A 59 -11.90 10.51 -14.82
N PRO A 60 -11.14 11.59 -15.08
CA PRO A 60 -10.58 11.85 -16.40
C PRO A 60 -9.40 10.94 -16.74
N LEU A 61 -8.87 10.17 -15.79
CA LEU A 61 -7.77 9.25 -16.03
C LEU A 61 -8.25 7.98 -16.74
N PRO A 62 -7.48 7.42 -17.69
CA PRO A 62 -7.69 6.05 -18.11
C PRO A 62 -7.64 5.12 -16.91
N TYR A 63 -8.66 4.31 -16.73
CA TYR A 63 -8.71 3.40 -15.58
C TYR A 63 -9.15 1.99 -15.95
N ARG A 64 -8.74 1.05 -15.12
CA ARG A 64 -9.29 -0.31 -15.09
C ARG A 64 -9.72 -0.65 -13.66
N VAL A 65 -10.74 -1.48 -13.58
CA VAL A 65 -11.16 -2.12 -12.32
C VAL A 65 -10.79 -3.59 -12.41
N GLU A 66 -10.06 -4.06 -11.42
CA GLU A 66 -9.73 -5.47 -11.26
C GLU A 66 -10.59 -6.06 -10.15
N MET A 67 -11.53 -6.92 -10.55
CA MET A 67 -12.43 -7.60 -9.63
C MET A 67 -11.78 -8.85 -9.07
N ILE A 68 -11.68 -8.92 -7.75
CA ILE A 68 -11.19 -10.10 -7.02
C ILE A 68 -12.39 -10.88 -6.49
N THR A 69 -12.64 -12.03 -7.07
CA THR A 69 -13.71 -12.94 -6.65
C THR A 69 -13.26 -13.95 -5.60
N ASP A 70 -11.98 -14.33 -5.64
CA ASP A 70 -11.38 -15.31 -4.75
C ASP A 70 -10.33 -14.62 -3.87
N ASN A 71 -10.82 -13.86 -2.87
CA ASN A 71 -9.93 -13.22 -1.91
C ASN A 71 -9.28 -14.28 -1.02
N ILE A 72 -7.95 -14.31 -1.01
CA ILE A 72 -7.17 -15.27 -0.21
C ILE A 72 -7.19 -14.99 1.29
N PHE A 73 -7.69 -13.84 1.70
CA PHE A 73 -7.80 -13.47 3.12
C PHE A 73 -9.25 -13.47 3.58
N ASP A 74 -9.46 -14.00 4.77
CA ASP A 74 -10.71 -13.74 5.49
C ASP A 74 -10.77 -12.25 5.85
N ASN A 75 -11.82 -11.58 5.37
CA ASN A 75 -12.06 -10.17 5.62
C ASN A 75 -12.43 -9.87 7.10
N ASN A 76 -12.55 -10.88 7.93
CA ASN A 76 -12.86 -10.79 9.36
C ASN A 76 -11.64 -10.62 10.27
N SER A 77 -10.57 -9.97 9.80
CA SER A 77 -9.42 -9.73 10.67
C SER A 77 -9.79 -8.86 11.86
N ILE A 78 -9.57 -9.39 13.06
CA ILE A 78 -9.80 -8.67 14.33
C ILE A 78 -8.59 -7.77 14.60
N SER A 79 -8.82 -6.49 14.85
CA SER A 79 -7.76 -5.58 15.28
C SER A 79 -7.29 -5.95 16.69
N SER A 80 -6.10 -5.47 17.08
CA SER A 80 -5.58 -5.61 18.45
C SER A 80 -6.49 -5.02 19.54
N LYS A 81 -7.49 -4.24 19.15
CA LYS A 81 -8.51 -3.68 20.05
C LYS A 81 -9.83 -4.46 20.03
N GLY A 82 -9.88 -5.63 19.39
CA GLY A 82 -11.10 -6.40 19.24
C GLY A 82 -12.10 -5.84 18.23
N GLU A 83 -11.74 -4.79 17.51
CA GLU A 83 -12.56 -4.23 16.44
C GLU A 83 -12.34 -5.04 15.17
N GLN A 84 -13.39 -5.45 14.50
CA GLN A 84 -13.30 -6.01 13.16
C GLN A 84 -12.82 -4.90 12.20
N ARG A 85 -11.66 -5.11 11.58
CA ARG A 85 -11.16 -4.26 10.51
C ARG A 85 -11.18 -5.05 9.22
N HIS A 86 -12.34 -5.03 8.56
CA HIS A 86 -12.52 -5.68 7.27
C HIS A 86 -11.57 -5.08 6.22
N GLY A 87 -11.05 -5.93 5.38
CA GLY A 87 -10.32 -5.55 4.18
C GLY A 87 -8.86 -5.09 4.35
N ASN A 88 -8.36 -4.85 5.57
CA ASN A 88 -7.02 -4.28 5.72
C ASN A 88 -5.88 -5.18 5.19
N ARG A 89 -5.94 -6.51 5.41
CA ARG A 89 -4.93 -7.42 4.85
C ARG A 89 -5.04 -7.52 3.34
N SER A 90 -6.26 -7.59 2.83
CA SER A 90 -6.52 -7.61 1.39
C SER A 90 -6.03 -6.33 0.73
N ASN A 91 -6.34 -5.15 1.29
CA ASN A 91 -5.85 -3.89 0.77
C ASN A 91 -4.32 -3.84 0.72
N ASP A 92 -3.65 -4.21 1.82
CA ASP A 92 -2.19 -4.21 1.90
C ASP A 92 -1.55 -5.19 0.90
N TYR A 93 -2.15 -6.36 0.72
CA TYR A 93 -1.67 -7.39 -0.20
C TYR A 93 -1.88 -7.01 -1.67
N TYR A 94 -3.13 -6.69 -2.04
CA TYR A 94 -3.48 -6.46 -3.43
C TYR A 94 -2.92 -5.16 -4.00
N LYS A 95 -2.68 -4.13 -3.17
CA LYS A 95 -1.90 -2.96 -3.59
C LYS A 95 -0.51 -3.35 -4.07
N VAL A 96 0.18 -4.17 -3.29
CA VAL A 96 1.54 -4.61 -3.63
C VAL A 96 1.54 -5.58 -4.81
N LYS A 97 0.56 -6.48 -4.89
CA LYS A 97 0.37 -7.33 -6.07
C LYS A 97 0.20 -6.49 -7.33
N GLY A 98 -0.65 -5.47 -7.28
CA GLY A 98 -0.84 -4.53 -8.38
C GLY A 98 0.44 -3.79 -8.79
N LEU A 99 1.30 -3.41 -7.83
CA LEU A 99 2.62 -2.84 -8.15
C LEU A 99 3.47 -3.79 -8.99
N LEU A 100 3.50 -5.07 -8.63
CA LEU A 100 4.28 -6.09 -9.35
C LEU A 100 3.73 -6.42 -10.74
N GLU A 101 2.42 -6.27 -10.93
CA GLU A 101 1.72 -6.55 -12.19
C GLU A 101 1.63 -5.33 -13.13
N SER A 102 2.09 -4.18 -12.67
CA SER A 102 2.10 -2.95 -13.47
C SER A 102 3.03 -3.04 -14.67
N ASP A 103 2.57 -2.54 -15.82
CA ASP A 103 3.34 -2.35 -17.05
C ASP A 103 3.81 -0.90 -17.25
N ALA A 104 3.59 -0.02 -16.27
CA ALA A 104 4.08 1.35 -16.27
C ALA A 104 5.57 1.41 -15.96
N ASP A 105 6.23 2.54 -16.26
CA ASP A 105 7.62 2.76 -15.87
C ASP A 105 7.74 2.86 -14.34
N ILE A 106 6.80 3.59 -13.72
CA ILE A 106 6.69 3.74 -12.27
C ILE A 106 5.27 3.37 -11.85
N ALA A 107 5.18 2.49 -10.86
CA ALA A 107 3.92 2.18 -10.18
C ALA A 107 3.91 2.81 -8.79
N ILE A 108 2.78 3.40 -8.40
CA ILE A 108 2.57 4.07 -7.11
C ILE A 108 1.30 3.50 -6.49
N CYS A 109 1.37 2.87 -5.34
CA CYS A 109 0.15 2.55 -4.61
C CYS A 109 -0.14 3.58 -3.53
N MET A 110 -1.41 3.95 -3.39
CA MET A 110 -1.89 4.88 -2.37
C MET A 110 -3.16 4.34 -1.71
N ASP A 111 -3.34 4.69 -0.44
CA ASP A 111 -4.65 4.52 0.21
C ASP A 111 -5.64 5.54 -0.35
N SER A 112 -6.88 5.13 -0.39
CA SER A 112 -7.97 5.90 -0.98
C SER A 112 -8.37 7.17 -0.20
N ASP A 113 -7.88 7.28 1.03
CA ASP A 113 -8.10 8.42 1.91
C ASP A 113 -6.88 9.37 2.02
N MET A 114 -5.91 9.22 1.13
CA MET A 114 -4.75 10.10 1.04
C MET A 114 -4.96 11.24 0.04
N TYR A 115 -4.33 12.37 0.32
CA TYR A 115 -4.37 13.56 -0.55
C TYR A 115 -2.97 14.00 -0.93
N VAL A 116 -2.76 14.29 -2.20
CA VAL A 116 -1.52 14.94 -2.65
C VAL A 116 -1.65 16.44 -2.45
N VAL A 117 -0.98 16.96 -1.42
CA VAL A 117 -1.18 18.33 -0.93
C VAL A 117 -0.59 19.38 -1.87
N ASN A 118 0.52 19.04 -2.55
CA ASN A 118 1.22 19.98 -3.43
C ASN A 118 2.06 19.26 -4.49
N GLU A 119 2.64 20.03 -5.41
CA GLU A 119 3.45 19.51 -6.51
C GLU A 119 4.81 18.91 -6.09
N GLU A 120 5.26 19.13 -4.86
CA GLU A 120 6.50 18.50 -4.35
C GLU A 120 6.38 16.98 -4.32
N PHE A 121 5.17 16.44 -4.27
CA PHE A 121 4.92 15.00 -4.39
C PHE A 121 5.56 14.40 -5.65
N GLN A 122 5.73 15.18 -6.72
CA GLN A 122 6.40 14.71 -7.93
C GLN A 122 7.86 14.26 -7.71
N THR A 123 8.50 14.70 -6.63
CA THR A 123 9.87 14.29 -6.28
C THR A 123 9.96 12.80 -5.95
N ILE A 124 8.83 12.14 -5.66
CA ILE A 124 8.79 10.70 -5.46
C ILE A 124 9.23 9.93 -6.72
N VAL A 125 8.99 10.49 -7.90
CA VAL A 125 9.33 9.85 -9.18
C VAL A 125 10.84 9.71 -9.37
N PRO A 126 11.64 10.80 -9.36
CA PRO A 126 13.10 10.68 -9.47
C PRO A 126 13.73 9.91 -8.30
N LEU A 127 13.14 9.95 -7.10
CA LEU A 127 13.60 9.12 -5.99
C LEU A 127 13.38 7.64 -6.28
N THR A 128 12.20 7.27 -6.79
CA THR A 128 11.90 5.88 -7.17
C THR A 128 12.82 5.38 -8.27
N GLN A 129 13.06 6.19 -9.30
CA GLN A 129 14.01 5.84 -10.37
C GLN A 129 15.44 5.62 -9.84
N LYS A 130 15.85 6.42 -8.88
CA LYS A 130 17.20 6.32 -8.30
C LYS A 130 17.38 5.13 -7.38
N PHE A 131 16.39 4.82 -6.58
CA PHE A 131 16.49 3.84 -5.49
C PHE A 131 15.69 2.56 -5.76
N GLY A 132 14.94 2.50 -6.86
CA GLY A 132 14.11 1.35 -7.25
C GLY A 132 12.76 1.28 -6.55
N MET A 133 12.68 1.73 -5.31
CA MET A 133 11.47 1.71 -4.49
C MET A 133 11.56 2.75 -3.38
N CYS A 134 10.43 3.40 -3.09
CA CYS A 134 10.28 4.27 -1.92
C CYS A 134 9.11 3.80 -1.04
N ILE A 135 9.27 3.95 0.26
CA ILE A 135 8.26 3.61 1.26
C ILE A 135 8.35 4.60 2.43
N PRO A 136 7.23 5.12 2.97
CA PRO A 136 7.31 6.08 4.05
C PRO A 136 7.55 5.43 5.40
N GLU A 137 8.22 6.15 6.27
CA GLU A 137 8.36 5.83 7.69
C GLU A 137 7.00 5.88 8.40
N ASN A 138 6.78 4.99 9.35
CA ASN A 138 5.64 5.07 10.25
C ASN A 138 6.07 5.39 11.68
N PRO A 139 6.09 6.68 12.08
CA PRO A 139 6.57 7.08 13.39
C PRO A 139 5.68 6.58 14.55
N ARG A 140 4.42 6.28 14.27
CA ARG A 140 3.49 5.80 15.31
C ARG A 140 3.81 4.38 15.76
N LEU A 141 4.43 3.59 14.90
CA LEU A 141 4.76 2.19 15.20
C LEU A 141 6.14 2.05 15.85
N GLN A 142 7.04 3.01 15.68
CA GLN A 142 8.32 3.04 16.40
C GLN A 142 8.17 3.14 17.91
N VAL A 143 7.11 3.79 18.38
CA VAL A 143 6.90 4.10 19.81
C VAL A 143 6.10 3.01 20.53
N ARG A 144 5.43 2.10 19.84
CA ARG A 144 4.52 1.12 20.45
C ARG A 144 4.73 -0.29 19.92
N PHE A 145 5.81 -0.89 20.37
CA PHE A 145 6.06 -2.32 20.19
C PHE A 145 4.88 -3.19 20.67
N ASP A 146 4.20 -2.76 21.73
CA ASP A 146 3.03 -3.45 22.28
C ASP A 146 1.83 -3.47 21.32
N GLY A 147 1.71 -2.51 20.42
CA GLY A 147 0.67 -2.51 19.38
C GLY A 147 0.89 -3.56 18.28
N ILE A 148 2.13 -3.95 18.05
CA ILE A 148 2.49 -4.98 17.06
C ILE A 148 2.28 -6.38 17.63
N ARG A 149 2.46 -6.57 18.93
CA ARG A 149 2.16 -7.84 19.61
C ARG A 149 0.73 -8.32 19.38
N GLY A 150 -0.22 -7.39 19.30
CA GLY A 150 -1.62 -7.73 19.02
C GLY A 150 -1.89 -8.14 17.57
N MET A 151 -0.99 -7.88 16.65
CA MET A 151 -1.11 -8.25 15.23
C MET A 151 -0.52 -9.62 14.93
N ASP A 152 0.29 -10.17 15.83
CA ASP A 152 1.19 -11.26 15.52
C ASP A 152 1.50 -12.14 16.73
N GLY A 153 0.51 -12.58 17.44
CA GLY A 153 0.62 -13.32 18.69
C GLY A 153 1.50 -14.57 18.73
N ASN A 154 2.07 -14.99 17.59
CA ASN A 154 2.69 -16.30 17.43
C ASN A 154 4.22 -16.30 17.29
N TYR A 155 4.90 -15.13 17.26
CA TYR A 155 6.35 -15.11 17.11
C TYR A 155 7.05 -14.81 18.42
N THR A 156 8.00 -15.64 18.79
CA THR A 156 8.93 -15.38 19.89
C THR A 156 10.09 -14.51 19.41
N PHE A 157 10.81 -13.87 20.33
CA PHE A 157 12.00 -13.08 20.01
C PHE A 157 13.10 -13.91 19.31
N ASP A 158 13.20 -15.19 19.63
CA ASP A 158 14.19 -16.10 19.06
C ASP A 158 13.87 -16.46 17.60
N GLU A 159 12.57 -16.47 17.24
CA GLU A 159 12.11 -16.76 15.88
C GLU A 159 12.15 -15.51 14.99
N ASP A 160 12.02 -14.34 15.57
CA ASP A 160 12.07 -13.06 14.85
C ASP A 160 12.90 -12.02 15.62
N PRO A 161 14.24 -12.04 15.45
CA PRO A 161 15.12 -11.09 16.14
C PRO A 161 14.88 -9.63 15.75
N THR A 162 14.09 -9.37 14.70
CA THR A 162 13.72 -8.01 14.30
C THR A 162 12.62 -7.41 15.18
N ARG A 163 11.96 -8.21 15.97
CA ARG A 163 10.77 -7.87 16.75
C ARG A 163 10.96 -6.74 17.77
N GLY A 164 12.10 -6.22 17.94
CA GLY A 164 12.38 -5.17 18.91
C GLY A 164 13.12 -3.96 18.34
N ASN A 165 13.65 -4.05 17.15
CA ASN A 165 14.70 -3.12 16.72
C ASN A 165 14.53 -2.60 15.28
N GLY A 166 13.37 -2.71 14.69
CA GLY A 166 13.18 -2.33 13.30
C GLY A 166 12.37 -1.06 13.10
N MET A 167 12.68 -0.36 12.04
CA MET A 167 11.87 0.73 11.54
C MET A 167 10.66 0.14 10.83
N ILE A 168 9.47 0.43 11.32
CA ILE A 168 8.24 0.02 10.65
C ILE A 168 7.83 1.09 9.67
N THR A 169 7.56 0.65 8.46
CA THR A 169 7.11 1.50 7.37
C THR A 169 5.59 1.59 7.32
N ASN A 170 5.07 2.67 6.77
CA ASN A 170 3.68 2.75 6.35
C ASN A 170 3.54 2.06 4.98
N MET A 171 2.35 1.51 4.71
CA MET A 171 2.07 0.82 3.45
C MET A 171 1.47 1.76 2.37
N SER A 172 1.61 3.08 2.56
CA SER A 172 1.12 4.08 1.62
C SER A 172 1.80 5.45 1.83
N PRO A 173 2.30 6.11 0.76
CA PRO A 173 2.47 5.56 -0.57
C PRO A 173 3.65 4.58 -0.66
N ILE A 174 3.54 3.54 -1.48
CA ILE A 174 4.67 2.72 -1.90
C ILE A 174 4.88 2.95 -3.40
N THR A 175 6.12 3.09 -3.82
CA THR A 175 6.45 3.26 -5.23
C THR A 175 7.44 2.21 -5.70
N LEU A 176 7.31 1.82 -6.96
CA LEU A 176 8.16 0.83 -7.62
C LEU A 176 8.62 1.34 -8.97
N ASP A 177 9.92 1.35 -9.20
CA ASP A 177 10.48 1.31 -10.55
C ASP A 177 10.33 -0.12 -11.07
N THR A 178 9.47 -0.31 -12.07
CA THR A 178 9.13 -1.63 -12.55
C THR A 178 10.27 -2.34 -13.29
N SER A 179 11.35 -1.66 -13.57
CA SER A 179 12.59 -2.24 -14.10
C SER A 179 13.53 -2.76 -13.00
N ASN A 180 13.33 -2.36 -11.73
CA ASN A 180 14.22 -2.72 -10.64
C ASN A 180 13.92 -4.11 -10.07
N GLN A 181 14.84 -5.05 -10.28
CA GLN A 181 14.64 -6.45 -9.90
C GLN A 181 14.72 -6.66 -8.38
N ASP A 182 15.61 -5.96 -7.66
CA ASP A 182 15.74 -6.11 -6.21
C ASP A 182 14.48 -5.64 -5.49
N ALA A 183 13.89 -4.53 -5.95
CA ALA A 183 12.62 -4.04 -5.45
C ALA A 183 11.47 -5.03 -5.71
N LYS A 184 11.40 -5.59 -6.92
CA LYS A 184 10.41 -6.63 -7.24
C LYS A 184 10.57 -7.88 -6.36
N ASP A 185 11.79 -8.30 -6.12
CA ASP A 185 12.05 -9.49 -5.31
C ASP A 185 11.71 -9.24 -3.83
N LEU A 186 11.94 -8.01 -3.32
CA LEU A 186 11.45 -7.62 -2.01
C LEU A 186 9.92 -7.69 -1.93
N LEU A 187 9.22 -7.14 -2.91
CA LEU A 187 7.76 -7.15 -2.92
C LEU A 187 7.18 -8.57 -3.06
N LYS A 188 7.83 -9.47 -3.80
CA LYS A 188 7.45 -10.90 -3.83
C LYS A 188 7.63 -11.56 -2.47
N GLU A 189 8.75 -11.29 -1.77
CA GLU A 189 8.95 -11.81 -0.41
C GLU A 189 7.92 -11.25 0.55
N TYR A 190 7.55 -9.97 0.41
CA TYR A 190 6.46 -9.37 1.17
C TYR A 190 5.13 -10.10 0.96
N LEU A 191 4.74 -10.41 -0.28
CA LEU A 191 3.51 -11.15 -0.56
C LEU A 191 3.57 -12.55 0.07
N ASN A 192 4.71 -13.25 -0.04
CA ASN A 192 4.92 -14.55 0.60
C ASN A 192 4.77 -14.46 2.13
N GLU A 193 5.29 -13.41 2.77
CA GLU A 193 5.09 -13.14 4.20
C GLU A 193 3.62 -12.93 4.55
N MET A 194 2.90 -12.18 3.73
CA MET A 194 1.47 -11.95 3.93
C MET A 194 0.64 -13.24 3.80
N GLU A 195 1.02 -14.14 2.91
CA GLU A 195 0.32 -15.42 2.68
C GLU A 195 0.61 -16.44 3.78
N THR A 196 1.86 -16.51 4.24
CA THR A 196 2.31 -17.54 5.18
C THR A 196 2.17 -17.16 6.65
N ASN A 197 2.07 -15.88 6.95
CA ASN A 197 2.01 -15.37 8.31
C ASN A 197 0.78 -14.49 8.55
N PRO A 198 0.14 -14.56 9.73
CA PRO A 198 -1.06 -13.79 10.03
C PRO A 198 -0.82 -12.30 10.30
N ALA A 199 0.33 -11.76 9.90
CA ALA A 199 0.69 -10.37 10.12
C ALA A 199 0.03 -9.41 9.14
N ARG A 200 -0.04 -8.12 9.51
CA ARG A 200 -0.43 -7.04 8.63
C ARG A 200 0.76 -6.52 7.81
N GLY A 201 0.44 -5.74 6.76
CA GLY A 201 1.40 -5.21 5.81
C GLY A 201 2.69 -4.63 6.40
N PRO A 202 2.66 -3.71 7.39
CA PRO A 202 3.87 -3.12 7.94
C PRO A 202 4.86 -4.12 8.52
N LEU A 203 4.39 -5.15 9.23
CA LEU A 203 5.26 -6.17 9.81
C LEU A 203 5.76 -7.15 8.75
N SER A 204 4.90 -7.53 7.80
CA SER A 204 5.30 -8.38 6.68
C SER A 204 6.36 -7.70 5.80
N MET A 205 6.26 -6.38 5.60
CA MET A 205 7.27 -5.61 4.87
C MET A 205 8.60 -5.61 5.61
N TRP A 206 8.58 -5.42 6.93
CA TRP A 206 9.79 -5.47 7.73
C TRP A 206 10.48 -6.84 7.66
N ARG A 207 9.73 -7.93 7.73
CA ARG A 207 10.27 -9.29 7.60
C ARG A 207 10.86 -9.54 6.22
N ALA A 208 10.19 -9.06 5.17
CA ALA A 208 10.70 -9.17 3.81
C ALA A 208 12.03 -8.41 3.66
N ILE A 209 12.13 -7.18 4.19
CA ILE A 209 13.38 -6.40 4.22
C ILE A 209 14.49 -7.19 4.93
N TRP A 210 14.19 -7.74 6.11
CA TRP A 210 15.15 -8.52 6.88
C TRP A 210 15.65 -9.75 6.11
N LYS A 211 14.74 -10.53 5.55
CA LYS A 211 15.08 -11.76 4.82
C LYS A 211 15.86 -11.49 3.54
N ARG A 212 15.50 -10.44 2.82
CA ARG A 212 16.17 -10.08 1.57
C ARG A 212 17.47 -9.33 1.76
N GLY A 213 17.67 -8.68 2.91
CA GLY A 213 18.84 -7.84 3.16
C GLY A 213 18.90 -6.60 2.26
N TRP A 214 17.79 -6.22 1.64
CA TRP A 214 17.68 -5.04 0.80
C TRP A 214 16.64 -4.09 1.35
N THR A 215 16.96 -2.80 1.41
CA THR A 215 16.12 -1.76 2.02
C THR A 215 15.71 -0.74 0.98
N PRO A 216 14.41 -0.45 0.80
CA PRO A 216 13.94 0.64 -0.05
C PRO A 216 14.37 2.00 0.52
N TYR A 217 14.27 3.04 -0.31
CA TYR A 217 14.44 4.40 0.17
C TYR A 217 13.28 4.79 1.10
N VAL A 218 13.63 5.18 2.33
CA VAL A 218 12.62 5.53 3.33
C VAL A 218 12.29 7.00 3.23
N LEU A 219 11.05 7.29 2.88
CA LEU A 219 10.50 8.64 2.85
C LEU A 219 10.20 9.14 4.28
N PRO A 220 10.39 10.43 4.57
CA PRO A 220 9.95 11.01 5.82
C PRO A 220 8.45 10.79 6.07
N PHE A 221 8.04 10.79 7.33
CA PHE A 221 6.64 10.52 7.72
C PHE A 221 5.62 11.53 7.15
N GLN A 222 6.07 12.71 6.75
CA GLN A 222 5.22 13.73 6.10
C GLN A 222 4.61 13.26 4.77
N TRP A 223 5.11 12.16 4.23
CA TRP A 223 4.58 11.52 3.02
C TRP A 223 3.42 10.54 3.29
N CYS A 224 3.02 10.37 4.56
CA CYS A 224 1.92 9.48 4.96
C CYS A 224 0.61 10.25 5.13
#